data_96cfa37d30a749b4e0a46c97a591953e
#
_entry.id   96cfa37d30a749b4e0a46c97a591953e
#
_cell.length_a   1.000
_cell.length_b   1.000
_cell.length_c   1.000
_cell.angle_alpha   90.00
_cell.angle_beta   90.00
_cell.angle_gamma   90.00
#
_symmetry.space_group_name_H-M   'P 1'
#
loop_
_entity.id
_entity.type
_entity.pdbx_description
1 polymer ?
#
loop_
_entity_poly.entity_id
_entity_poly.type
_entity_poly.pdbx_seq_one_letter_code
_entity_poly.pdbx_strand_id
1 'polypeptide(L)'
;MLAISKKTALNYSKVPELIATSDDNSIQIFYVPDHALPAQNIDICDPLELISKAELFKIRQKYRVPQKVFAAISKCYKDNDVDIDLADQSLSSQLAVQAIEDRILARLKKEYRARKNIFPFFAPEDSSVRNNHVSVVAASSAGKTWWITECIKRNYADSTVYVFTPTPNDHLYQELRDSLSKKKIKLINSNDIRLPLRMKADILPGSVCVFDDPDATVPESLQYTSSLQSELLFHGRHHVDKKSKRGCVVFSVFHDSFTRGKSGTKSAAVESTNHVIFPWINKSVSSKYCKNRLHMNKKEIEKVFKFTKPTDRWCMIKTSVPNCCVTKSGVLLL
;
A
#
# COMPACT_ATOMS: atom_id res chain seq x y z
N MET A 1 -13.05 7.81 -4.99
CA MET A 1 -13.79 7.26 -3.85
C MET A 1 -13.31 5.84 -3.60
N LEU A 2 -13.26 5.40 -2.35
CA LEU A 2 -13.00 4.01 -2.01
C LEU A 2 -14.29 3.19 -2.05
N ALA A 3 -14.25 2.02 -2.66
CA ALA A 3 -15.36 1.06 -2.68
C ALA A 3 -14.88 -0.29 -2.15
N ILE A 4 -15.77 -1.06 -1.53
CA ILE A 4 -15.44 -2.31 -0.87
C ILE A 4 -16.37 -3.39 -1.38
N SER A 5 -15.80 -4.54 -1.70
CA SER A 5 -16.54 -5.73 -2.07
C SER A 5 -16.27 -6.86 -1.09
N LYS A 6 -17.35 -7.52 -0.66
CA LYS A 6 -17.31 -8.78 0.09
C LYS A 6 -17.61 -9.92 -0.89
N LYS A 7 -16.63 -10.55 -1.50
CA LYS A 7 -16.76 -11.84 -2.24
C LYS A 7 -17.07 -11.83 -3.73
N THR A 8 -17.55 -10.80 -4.37
CA THR A 8 -17.80 -10.85 -5.82
C THR A 8 -17.10 -9.71 -6.51
N ALA A 9 -16.45 -10.02 -7.62
CA ALA A 9 -15.97 -8.98 -8.52
C ALA A 9 -17.13 -8.04 -8.81
N LEU A 10 -16.96 -6.79 -8.41
CA LEU A 10 -17.92 -5.76 -8.77
C LEU A 10 -17.90 -5.63 -10.29
N ASN A 11 -19.01 -5.96 -10.93
CA ASN A 11 -19.16 -5.83 -12.37
C ASN A 11 -19.32 -4.34 -12.71
N TYR A 12 -18.23 -3.59 -12.64
CA TYR A 12 -18.19 -2.19 -13.04
C TYR A 12 -17.73 -2.10 -14.50
N SER A 13 -18.55 -1.57 -15.35
CA SER A 13 -18.27 -1.36 -16.78
C SER A 13 -17.14 -0.35 -17.06
N LYS A 14 -16.54 0.27 -16.05
CA LYS A 14 -15.34 1.11 -16.14
C LYS A 14 -14.47 0.88 -14.91
N VAL A 15 -13.64 -0.09 -15.04
CA VAL A 15 -12.45 -0.52 -14.27
C VAL A 15 -12.24 0.19 -12.92
N PRO A 16 -12.77 -0.33 -11.82
CA PRO A 16 -12.28 0.04 -10.50
C PRO A 16 -10.88 -0.55 -10.31
N GLU A 17 -9.93 0.23 -9.83
CA GLU A 17 -8.61 -0.25 -9.51
C GLU A 17 -8.61 -0.92 -8.13
N LEU A 18 -8.31 -2.21 -8.06
CA LEU A 18 -8.13 -2.92 -6.80
C LEU A 18 -6.84 -2.42 -6.12
N ILE A 19 -6.98 -1.87 -4.91
CA ILE A 19 -5.87 -1.28 -4.15
C ILE A 19 -5.31 -2.25 -3.11
N ALA A 20 -6.19 -2.94 -2.40
CA ALA A 20 -5.80 -3.82 -1.30
C ALA A 20 -6.81 -4.94 -1.08
N THR A 21 -6.34 -6.04 -0.50
CA THR A 21 -7.17 -7.19 -0.11
C THR A 21 -6.91 -7.56 1.34
N SER A 22 -7.90 -8.19 2.01
CA SER A 22 -7.68 -8.81 3.31
C SER A 22 -6.84 -10.09 3.19
N ASP A 23 -6.29 -10.55 4.32
CA ASP A 23 -5.46 -11.76 4.39
C ASP A 23 -6.17 -13.01 3.84
N ASP A 24 -7.48 -13.09 4.02
CA ASP A 24 -8.34 -14.19 3.55
C ASP A 24 -9.06 -13.89 2.22
N ASN A 25 -8.69 -12.80 1.53
CA ASN A 25 -9.33 -12.30 0.31
C ASN A 25 -10.85 -12.04 0.43
N SER A 26 -11.40 -12.02 1.65
CA SER A 26 -12.82 -11.77 1.87
C SER A 26 -13.23 -10.31 1.71
N ILE A 27 -12.26 -9.39 1.78
CA ILE A 27 -12.45 -7.95 1.60
C ILE A 27 -11.53 -7.49 0.47
N GLN A 28 -12.11 -6.80 -0.50
CA GLN A 28 -11.40 -6.17 -1.61
C GLN A 28 -11.70 -4.68 -1.60
N ILE A 29 -10.66 -3.84 -1.65
CA ILE A 29 -10.77 -2.39 -1.59
C ILE A 29 -10.38 -1.82 -2.94
N PHE A 30 -11.33 -1.14 -3.58
CA PHE A 30 -11.18 -0.56 -4.90
C PHE A 30 -11.14 0.96 -4.84
N TYR A 31 -10.43 1.56 -5.77
CA TYR A 31 -10.61 2.96 -6.12
C TYR A 31 -11.64 3.07 -7.25
N VAL A 32 -12.63 3.93 -7.03
CA VAL A 32 -13.66 4.26 -8.02
C VAL A 32 -13.53 5.75 -8.32
N PRO A 33 -13.29 6.15 -9.57
CA PRO A 33 -13.30 7.56 -9.97
C PRO A 33 -14.63 8.25 -9.63
N ASP A 34 -14.61 9.56 -9.41
CA ASP A 34 -15.73 10.33 -8.81
C ASP A 34 -17.07 10.30 -9.56
N HIS A 35 -17.15 9.67 -10.73
CA HIS A 35 -18.36 9.58 -11.55
C HIS A 35 -19.08 8.23 -11.50
N ALA A 36 -18.63 7.31 -10.67
CA ALA A 36 -19.21 5.99 -10.54
C ALA A 36 -19.99 5.82 -9.22
N LEU A 37 -21.05 5.06 -9.30
CA LEU A 37 -22.12 4.83 -8.32
C LEU A 37 -21.71 4.68 -6.83
N PRO A 38 -22.64 4.98 -5.89
CA PRO A 38 -22.38 4.88 -4.46
C PRO A 38 -22.08 3.43 -4.06
N ALA A 39 -21.15 3.27 -3.13
CA ALA A 39 -20.80 1.99 -2.56
C ALA A 39 -22.01 1.37 -1.82
N GLN A 40 -22.58 0.33 -2.37
CA GLN A 40 -23.53 -0.53 -1.67
C GLN A 40 -22.73 -1.60 -0.90
N ASN A 41 -23.08 -1.82 0.37
CA ASN A 41 -22.51 -2.82 1.29
C ASN A 41 -21.10 -2.52 1.81
N ILE A 42 -20.99 -1.48 2.61
CA ILE A 42 -19.77 -1.15 3.35
C ILE A 42 -19.84 -1.86 4.70
N ASP A 43 -18.95 -2.84 4.92
CA ASP A 43 -18.69 -3.38 6.26
C ASP A 43 -17.77 -2.40 6.99
N ILE A 44 -18.38 -1.40 7.58
CA ILE A 44 -17.65 -0.33 8.27
C ILE A 44 -17.31 -0.82 9.68
N CYS A 45 -16.04 -0.66 10.10
CA CYS A 45 -15.73 -0.51 11.51
C CYS A 45 -16.64 0.56 12.09
N ASP A 46 -17.09 0.42 13.33
CA ASP A 46 -17.99 1.37 14.00
C ASP A 46 -18.01 2.74 13.28
N PRO A 47 -19.11 3.12 12.60
CA PRO A 47 -19.17 4.36 11.81
C PRO A 47 -18.80 5.59 12.67
N LEU A 48 -18.96 5.50 13.99
CA LEU A 48 -18.60 6.57 14.91
C LEU A 48 -17.07 6.70 15.13
N GLU A 49 -16.27 5.69 14.82
CA GLU A 49 -14.80 5.84 14.81
C GLU A 49 -14.34 6.84 13.74
N LEU A 50 -15.16 7.05 12.70
CA LEU A 50 -14.90 8.03 11.65
C LEU A 50 -15.23 9.46 12.04
N ILE A 51 -15.97 9.68 13.11
CA ILE A 51 -16.33 11.01 13.61
C ILE A 51 -15.72 11.22 14.99
N SER A 52 -14.96 12.29 15.16
CA SER A 52 -14.41 12.63 16.47
C SER A 52 -15.50 13.01 17.47
N LYS A 53 -15.28 12.72 18.77
CA LYS A 53 -16.20 13.16 19.85
C LYS A 53 -16.49 14.67 19.79
N ALA A 54 -15.51 15.48 19.40
CA ALA A 54 -15.67 16.93 19.24
C ALA A 54 -16.62 17.29 18.08
N GLU A 55 -16.57 16.55 16.97
CA GLU A 55 -17.49 16.76 15.84
C GLU A 55 -18.91 16.32 16.19
N LEU A 56 -19.08 15.18 16.85
CA LEU A 56 -20.36 14.71 17.36
C LEU A 56 -20.97 15.73 18.32
N PHE A 57 -20.17 16.28 19.22
CA PHE A 57 -20.62 17.32 20.13
C PHE A 57 -21.10 18.60 19.40
N LYS A 58 -20.36 19.05 18.37
CA LYS A 58 -20.77 20.19 17.53
C LYS A 58 -22.08 19.92 16.78
N ILE A 59 -22.28 18.72 16.24
CA ILE A 59 -23.54 18.33 15.57
C ILE A 59 -24.70 18.41 16.58
N ARG A 60 -24.52 17.81 17.75
CA ARG A 60 -25.52 17.84 18.81
C ARG A 60 -25.91 19.29 19.21
N GLN A 61 -24.92 20.17 19.41
CA GLN A 61 -25.17 21.56 19.75
C GLN A 61 -25.87 22.31 18.62
N LYS A 62 -25.42 22.14 17.38
CA LYS A 62 -25.99 22.83 16.20
C LYS A 62 -27.47 22.52 16.02
N TYR A 63 -27.87 21.26 16.20
CA TYR A 63 -29.25 20.84 16.01
C TYR A 63 -30.05 20.76 17.33
N ARG A 64 -29.44 21.15 18.45
CA ARG A 64 -30.08 21.21 19.79
C ARG A 64 -30.70 19.88 20.23
N VAL A 65 -30.08 18.76 19.86
CA VAL A 65 -30.58 17.40 20.17
C VAL A 65 -30.38 17.12 21.67
N PRO A 66 -31.40 16.65 22.39
CA PRO A 66 -31.27 16.27 23.80
C PRO A 66 -30.23 15.16 23.98
N GLN A 67 -29.49 15.18 25.09
CA GLN A 67 -28.38 14.26 25.33
C GLN A 67 -28.80 12.79 25.31
N LYS A 68 -29.97 12.46 25.87
CA LYS A 68 -30.50 11.08 25.87
C LYS A 68 -30.79 10.57 24.44
N VAL A 69 -31.42 11.41 23.61
CA VAL A 69 -31.72 11.09 22.21
C VAL A 69 -30.42 10.92 21.38
N PHE A 70 -29.47 11.84 21.57
CA PHE A 70 -28.19 11.77 20.87
C PHE A 70 -27.35 10.55 21.29
N ALA A 71 -27.42 10.13 22.55
CA ALA A 71 -26.80 8.90 23.03
C ALA A 71 -27.46 7.65 22.39
N ALA A 72 -28.78 7.63 22.22
CA ALA A 72 -29.48 6.56 21.52
C ALA A 72 -29.06 6.48 20.04
N ILE A 73 -29.03 7.62 19.32
CA ILE A 73 -28.53 7.71 17.95
C ILE A 73 -27.09 7.14 17.85
N SER A 74 -26.21 7.57 18.76
CA SER A 74 -24.84 7.09 18.79
C SER A 74 -24.73 5.59 19.04
N LYS A 75 -25.61 5.04 19.87
CA LYS A 75 -25.65 3.60 20.16
C LYS A 75 -26.07 2.79 18.92
N CYS A 76 -27.10 3.23 18.19
CA CYS A 76 -27.55 2.57 16.96
C CYS A 76 -26.42 2.48 15.92
N TYR A 77 -25.64 3.56 15.72
CA TYR A 77 -24.49 3.50 14.82
C TYR A 77 -23.38 2.54 15.30
N LYS A 78 -23.18 2.41 16.62
CA LYS A 78 -22.19 1.53 17.20
C LYS A 78 -22.56 0.06 17.05
N ASP A 79 -23.84 -0.25 17.20
CA ASP A 79 -24.37 -1.62 17.19
C ASP A 79 -24.65 -2.09 15.74
N ASN A 80 -24.44 -1.23 14.71
CA ASN A 80 -24.83 -1.45 13.31
C ASN A 80 -26.33 -1.72 13.12
N ASP A 81 -27.14 -1.25 14.05
CA ASP A 81 -28.58 -1.32 14.00
C ASP A 81 -29.07 -0.11 13.19
N VAL A 82 -29.29 -0.33 11.89
CA VAL A 82 -29.61 0.74 10.91
C VAL A 82 -31.08 1.14 10.96
N ASP A 83 -31.93 0.35 11.59
CA ASP A 83 -33.36 0.66 11.76
C ASP A 83 -33.57 1.62 12.95
N ILE A 84 -33.06 2.83 12.79
CA ILE A 84 -33.56 3.94 13.63
C ILE A 84 -34.94 4.25 13.11
N ASP A 85 -35.98 3.85 13.85
CA ASP A 85 -37.34 4.26 13.56
C ASP A 85 -37.42 5.79 13.74
N LEU A 86 -37.17 6.50 12.63
CA LEU A 86 -37.14 7.97 12.59
C LEU A 86 -38.56 8.57 12.57
N ALA A 87 -39.61 7.75 12.48
CA ALA A 87 -40.97 8.20 12.34
C ALA A 87 -41.46 9.03 13.54
N ASP A 88 -40.96 8.73 14.75
CA ASP A 88 -41.31 9.46 15.99
C ASP A 88 -40.26 10.50 16.42
N GLN A 89 -39.25 10.82 15.60
CA GLN A 89 -38.18 11.71 15.99
C GLN A 89 -38.46 13.17 15.56
N SER A 90 -38.08 14.12 16.42
CA SER A 90 -38.14 15.54 16.08
C SER A 90 -37.29 15.86 14.84
N LEU A 91 -37.67 16.88 14.08
CA LEU A 91 -36.92 17.40 12.93
C LEU A 91 -35.42 17.62 13.26
N SER A 92 -35.15 18.09 14.49
CA SER A 92 -33.77 18.30 15.00
C SER A 92 -32.98 17.01 15.05
N SER A 93 -33.60 15.89 15.43
CA SER A 93 -32.95 14.58 15.48
C SER A 93 -32.68 14.04 14.08
N GLN A 94 -33.64 14.20 13.15
CA GLN A 94 -33.48 13.79 11.73
C GLN A 94 -32.33 14.57 11.07
N LEU A 95 -32.26 15.88 11.28
CA LEU A 95 -31.16 16.72 10.76
C LEU A 95 -29.80 16.37 11.36
N ALA A 96 -29.76 15.95 12.62
CA ALA A 96 -28.53 15.52 13.27
C ALA A 96 -28.05 14.15 12.71
N VAL A 97 -28.97 13.20 12.49
CA VAL A 97 -28.67 11.91 11.83
C VAL A 97 -28.12 12.16 10.43
N GLN A 98 -28.81 12.96 9.61
CA GLN A 98 -28.33 13.31 8.28
C GLN A 98 -26.95 13.93 8.29
N ALA A 99 -26.66 14.84 9.23
CA ALA A 99 -25.35 15.47 9.37
C ALA A 99 -24.25 14.48 9.81
N ILE A 100 -24.60 13.46 10.60
CA ILE A 100 -23.68 12.35 10.94
C ILE A 100 -23.39 11.52 9.70
N GLU A 101 -24.42 11.11 8.97
CA GLU A 101 -24.29 10.33 7.73
C GLU A 101 -23.46 11.05 6.67
N ASP A 102 -23.73 12.33 6.43
CA ASP A 102 -22.95 13.15 5.50
C ASP A 102 -21.45 13.20 5.88
N ARG A 103 -21.17 13.26 7.18
CA ARG A 103 -19.80 13.24 7.69
C ARG A 103 -19.14 11.88 7.54
N ILE A 104 -19.87 10.80 7.84
CA ILE A 104 -19.42 9.42 7.62
C ILE A 104 -19.12 9.22 6.14
N LEU A 105 -20.06 9.55 5.25
CA LEU A 105 -19.90 9.43 3.80
C LEU A 105 -18.73 10.27 3.28
N ALA A 106 -18.59 11.51 3.73
CA ALA A 106 -17.46 12.36 3.32
C ALA A 106 -16.11 11.78 3.71
N ARG A 107 -16.02 11.06 4.85
CA ARG A 107 -14.78 10.39 5.27
C ARG A 107 -14.58 9.06 4.56
N LEU A 108 -15.61 8.27 4.39
CA LEU A 108 -15.54 7.01 3.65
C LEU A 108 -15.06 7.19 2.21
N LYS A 109 -15.37 8.34 1.59
CA LYS A 109 -14.83 8.70 0.28
C LYS A 109 -13.30 8.78 0.26
N LYS A 110 -12.66 9.00 1.42
CA LYS A 110 -11.22 9.25 1.53
C LYS A 110 -10.47 8.25 2.41
N GLU A 111 -11.14 7.67 3.40
CA GLU A 111 -10.50 6.82 4.42
C GLU A 111 -11.32 5.57 4.68
N TYR A 112 -10.68 4.40 4.65
CA TYR A 112 -11.26 3.13 5.07
C TYR A 112 -10.39 2.50 6.16
N ARG A 113 -11.03 2.05 7.23
CA ARG A 113 -10.41 1.25 8.30
C ARG A 113 -10.95 -0.17 8.26
N ALA A 114 -10.08 -1.13 8.08
CA ALA A 114 -10.44 -2.53 8.00
C ALA A 114 -10.50 -3.17 9.40
N ARG A 115 -11.46 -4.08 9.61
CA ARG A 115 -11.50 -4.96 10.79
C ARG A 115 -10.48 -6.09 10.72
N LYS A 116 -10.12 -6.49 9.50
CA LYS A 116 -9.11 -7.52 9.21
C LYS A 116 -7.84 -6.87 8.69
N ASN A 117 -6.72 -7.58 8.83
CA ASN A 117 -5.48 -7.14 8.20
C ASN A 117 -5.65 -7.08 6.68
N ILE A 118 -5.19 -5.99 6.09
CA ILE A 118 -5.17 -5.83 4.64
C ILE A 118 -3.74 -5.71 4.14
N PHE A 119 -3.53 -6.04 2.88
CA PHE A 119 -2.25 -5.95 2.20
C PHE A 119 -2.42 -5.31 0.82
N PRO A 120 -1.43 -4.54 0.31
CA PRO A 120 -1.51 -3.94 -1.00
C PRO A 120 -1.68 -4.99 -2.09
N PHE A 121 -2.51 -4.69 -3.07
CA PHE A 121 -2.64 -5.48 -4.27
C PHE A 121 -1.93 -4.78 -5.44
N PHE A 122 -1.14 -5.55 -6.17
CA PHE A 122 -0.48 -5.15 -7.40
C PHE A 122 -1.02 -6.02 -8.51
N ALA A 123 -1.72 -5.44 -9.47
CA ALA A 123 -2.18 -6.17 -10.64
C ALA A 123 -0.97 -6.58 -11.51
N PRO A 124 -0.53 -7.84 -11.47
CA PRO A 124 0.68 -8.24 -12.18
C PRO A 124 0.56 -8.08 -13.70
N GLU A 125 -0.61 -8.34 -14.24
CA GLU A 125 -0.94 -8.22 -15.66
C GLU A 125 -0.87 -6.79 -16.17
N ASP A 126 -0.99 -5.79 -15.30
CA ASP A 126 -0.88 -4.37 -15.65
C ASP A 126 0.57 -3.86 -15.65
N SER A 127 1.53 -4.70 -15.24
CA SER A 127 2.92 -4.26 -15.08
C SER A 127 3.63 -3.90 -16.39
N SER A 128 3.08 -4.31 -17.54
CA SER A 128 3.57 -3.86 -18.85
C SER A 128 3.10 -2.45 -19.22
N VAL A 129 1.96 -2.04 -18.69
CA VAL A 129 1.34 -0.72 -18.96
C VAL A 129 1.68 0.27 -17.85
N ARG A 130 1.66 -0.19 -16.60
CA ARG A 130 1.91 0.62 -15.42
C ARG A 130 3.26 0.27 -14.80
N ASN A 131 3.93 1.28 -14.30
CA ASN A 131 5.11 1.05 -13.48
C ASN A 131 4.67 0.60 -12.08
N ASN A 132 4.94 -0.66 -11.74
CA ASN A 132 4.66 -1.25 -10.42
C ASN A 132 5.93 -1.39 -9.57
N HIS A 133 7.00 -0.66 -9.89
CA HIS A 133 8.22 -0.69 -9.09
C HIS A 133 7.99 -0.20 -7.66
N VAL A 134 8.70 -0.81 -6.74
CA VAL A 134 8.54 -0.59 -5.29
C VAL A 134 9.87 -0.16 -4.68
N SER A 135 9.85 0.94 -3.95
CA SER A 135 10.97 1.39 -3.13
C SER A 135 10.64 1.13 -1.65
N VAL A 136 11.49 0.39 -0.95
CA VAL A 136 11.32 0.03 0.47
C VAL A 136 12.42 0.68 1.29
N VAL A 137 12.06 1.55 2.23
CA VAL A 137 13.02 2.34 3.00
C VAL A 137 12.76 2.21 4.49
N ALA A 138 13.72 1.64 5.22
CA ALA A 138 13.69 1.59 6.68
C ALA A 138 15.05 1.20 7.26
N ALA A 139 15.24 1.50 8.53
CA ALA A 139 16.37 1.00 9.30
C ALA A 139 16.50 -0.53 9.28
N SER A 140 17.65 -1.06 9.67
CA SER A 140 17.85 -2.49 9.85
C SER A 140 16.81 -3.06 10.82
N SER A 141 16.43 -4.32 10.65
CA SER A 141 15.46 -5.04 11.49
C SER A 141 14.04 -4.45 11.53
N ALA A 142 13.71 -3.51 10.65
CA ALA A 142 12.36 -2.93 10.56
C ALA A 142 11.31 -3.90 10.00
N GLY A 143 11.72 -4.97 9.34
CA GLY A 143 10.85 -5.94 8.69
C GLY A 143 10.72 -5.74 7.18
N LYS A 144 11.68 -5.07 6.52
CA LYS A 144 11.70 -4.87 5.06
C LYS A 144 11.61 -6.19 4.31
N THR A 145 12.51 -7.14 4.63
CA THR A 145 12.57 -8.45 3.98
C THR A 145 11.25 -9.22 4.15
N TRP A 146 10.68 -9.21 5.36
CA TRP A 146 9.38 -9.82 5.61
C TRP A 146 8.28 -9.21 4.73
N TRP A 147 8.21 -7.88 4.66
CA TRP A 147 7.19 -7.21 3.83
C TRP A 147 7.31 -7.58 2.36
N ILE A 148 8.55 -7.63 1.83
CA ILE A 148 8.84 -7.99 0.44
C ILE A 148 8.43 -9.43 0.16
N THR A 149 8.83 -10.36 1.03
CA THR A 149 8.51 -11.79 0.85
C THR A 149 7.02 -12.03 0.88
N GLU A 150 6.27 -11.37 1.78
CA GLU A 150 4.82 -11.43 1.80
C GLU A 150 4.18 -10.80 0.55
N CYS A 151 4.70 -9.66 0.08
CA CYS A 151 4.25 -9.04 -1.15
C CYS A 151 4.42 -9.95 -2.37
N ILE A 152 5.57 -10.61 -2.48
CA ILE A 152 5.87 -11.55 -3.57
C ILE A 152 4.94 -12.76 -3.49
N LYS A 153 4.77 -13.38 -2.33
CA LYS A 153 3.87 -14.53 -2.13
C LYS A 153 2.44 -14.23 -2.59
N ARG A 154 1.94 -13.03 -2.28
CA ARG A 154 0.55 -12.63 -2.55
C ARG A 154 0.31 -12.19 -3.98
N ASN A 155 1.24 -11.42 -4.54
CA ASN A 155 1.01 -10.75 -5.82
C ASN A 155 1.77 -11.38 -6.99
N TYR A 156 2.85 -12.15 -6.73
CA TYR A 156 3.78 -12.61 -7.75
C TYR A 156 4.16 -14.09 -7.62
N ALA A 157 3.30 -14.91 -7.01
CA ALA A 157 3.57 -16.33 -6.78
C ALA A 157 3.89 -17.13 -8.06
N ASP A 158 3.39 -16.68 -9.21
CA ASP A 158 3.62 -17.30 -10.51
C ASP A 158 4.82 -16.75 -11.27
N SER A 159 5.43 -15.66 -10.81
CA SER A 159 6.58 -15.03 -11.46
C SER A 159 7.90 -15.71 -11.09
N THR A 160 8.89 -15.61 -11.99
CA THR A 160 10.28 -15.88 -11.60
C THR A 160 10.81 -14.72 -10.78
N VAL A 161 11.49 -15.03 -9.68
CA VAL A 161 12.01 -14.03 -8.74
C VAL A 161 13.53 -14.10 -8.70
N TYR A 162 14.18 -12.97 -8.92
CA TYR A 162 15.62 -12.79 -8.76
C TYR A 162 15.85 -11.93 -7.53
N VAL A 163 16.62 -12.40 -6.56
CA VAL A 163 16.98 -11.66 -5.36
C VAL A 163 18.48 -11.41 -5.38
N PHE A 164 18.88 -10.16 -5.57
CA PHE A 164 20.24 -9.68 -5.48
C PHE A 164 20.46 -9.13 -4.07
N THR A 165 21.22 -9.83 -3.25
CA THR A 165 21.44 -9.46 -1.85
C THR A 165 22.84 -9.88 -1.41
N PRO A 166 23.53 -9.11 -0.53
CA PRO A 166 24.78 -9.55 0.07
C PRO A 166 24.60 -10.70 1.07
N THR A 167 23.36 -11.00 1.46
CA THR A 167 23.00 -12.05 2.44
C THR A 167 22.02 -13.09 1.88
N PRO A 168 22.41 -13.90 0.88
CA PRO A 168 21.49 -14.83 0.21
C PRO A 168 20.98 -15.95 1.13
N ASN A 169 21.60 -16.15 2.29
CA ASN A 169 21.21 -17.15 3.29
C ASN A 169 20.22 -16.60 4.33
N ASP A 170 19.67 -15.38 4.15
CA ASP A 170 18.61 -14.87 5.01
C ASP A 170 17.43 -15.84 5.04
N HIS A 171 16.96 -16.19 6.25
CA HIS A 171 15.94 -17.20 6.45
C HIS A 171 14.61 -16.88 5.74
N LEU A 172 14.23 -15.60 5.64
CA LEU A 172 13.01 -15.18 4.96
C LEU A 172 13.06 -15.42 3.46
N TYR A 173 14.24 -15.25 2.83
CA TYR A 173 14.40 -15.59 1.42
C TYR A 173 14.46 -17.10 1.20
N GLN A 174 15.00 -17.85 2.15
CA GLN A 174 14.95 -19.31 2.10
C GLN A 174 13.51 -19.84 2.23
N GLU A 175 12.74 -19.30 3.19
CA GLU A 175 11.31 -19.61 3.34
C GLU A 175 10.51 -19.23 2.09
N LEU A 176 10.78 -18.07 1.47
CA LEU A 176 10.17 -17.69 0.21
C LEU A 176 10.47 -18.71 -0.88
N ARG A 177 11.72 -19.14 -1.00
CA ARG A 177 12.15 -20.16 -1.97
C ARG A 177 11.42 -21.48 -1.78
N ASP A 178 11.23 -21.89 -0.53
CA ASP A 178 10.55 -23.16 -0.22
C ASP A 178 9.03 -23.04 -0.47
N SER A 179 8.45 -21.86 -0.26
CA SER A 179 7.02 -21.61 -0.50
C SER A 179 6.62 -21.53 -1.96
N LEU A 180 7.47 -20.96 -2.84
CA LEU A 180 7.14 -20.74 -4.27
C LEU A 180 7.67 -21.82 -5.22
N SER A 181 8.54 -22.70 -4.81
CA SER A 181 9.33 -23.65 -5.58
C SER A 181 10.74 -23.13 -5.91
N LYS A 182 11.72 -23.99 -5.68
CA LYS A 182 13.15 -23.70 -5.89
C LYS A 182 13.51 -23.26 -7.32
N LYS A 183 12.70 -23.67 -8.32
CA LYS A 183 12.92 -23.32 -9.73
C LYS A 183 12.53 -21.88 -10.06
N LYS A 184 11.63 -21.27 -9.27
CA LYS A 184 11.15 -19.93 -9.51
C LYS A 184 11.99 -18.85 -8.84
N ILE A 185 12.79 -19.19 -7.82
CA ILE A 185 13.60 -18.21 -7.09
C ILE A 185 15.07 -18.44 -7.33
N LYS A 186 15.76 -17.38 -7.72
CA LYS A 186 17.20 -17.30 -7.88
C LYS A 186 17.76 -16.34 -6.84
N LEU A 187 18.38 -16.88 -5.78
CA LEU A 187 19.11 -16.10 -4.78
C LEU A 187 20.54 -15.88 -5.29
N ILE A 188 20.91 -14.63 -5.48
CA ILE A 188 22.18 -14.22 -6.08
C ILE A 188 22.94 -13.40 -5.04
N ASN A 189 24.12 -13.87 -4.64
CA ASN A 189 25.00 -13.08 -3.81
C ASN A 189 25.49 -11.89 -4.61
N SER A 190 25.05 -10.68 -4.23
CA SER A 190 25.43 -9.46 -4.95
C SER A 190 26.92 -9.17 -4.88
N ASN A 191 27.65 -9.72 -3.88
CA ASN A 191 29.10 -9.58 -3.75
C ASN A 191 29.92 -10.46 -4.72
N ASP A 192 29.29 -11.47 -5.34
CA ASP A 192 29.98 -12.42 -6.23
C ASP A 192 29.84 -12.06 -7.70
N ILE A 193 29.16 -10.99 -8.04
CA ILE A 193 28.96 -10.55 -9.42
C ILE A 193 30.25 -9.90 -9.94
N ARG A 194 30.86 -10.52 -10.94
CA ARG A 194 32.15 -10.08 -11.53
C ARG A 194 32.05 -9.60 -12.98
N LEU A 195 30.86 -9.78 -13.60
CA LEU A 195 30.62 -9.43 -15.00
C LEU A 195 29.36 -8.59 -15.12
N PRO A 196 29.26 -7.69 -16.11
CA PRO A 196 28.07 -6.93 -16.37
C PRO A 196 26.87 -7.84 -16.63
N LEU A 197 25.79 -7.64 -15.89
CA LEU A 197 24.50 -8.26 -16.11
C LEU A 197 23.64 -7.37 -17.02
N ARG A 198 22.87 -7.99 -17.90
CA ARG A 198 21.99 -7.31 -18.83
C ARG A 198 20.57 -7.85 -18.73
N MET A 199 19.59 -6.94 -18.69
CA MET A 199 18.18 -7.31 -18.54
C MET A 199 17.76 -8.37 -19.55
N LYS A 200 18.00 -8.15 -20.84
CA LYS A 200 17.54 -9.07 -21.91
C LYS A 200 18.22 -10.43 -21.92
N ALA A 201 19.46 -10.52 -21.46
CA ALA A 201 20.25 -11.76 -21.48
C ALA A 201 20.09 -12.58 -20.20
N ASP A 202 20.03 -11.91 -19.04
CA ASP A 202 20.18 -12.58 -17.75
C ASP A 202 18.87 -12.66 -16.96
N ILE A 203 17.87 -11.82 -17.29
CA ILE A 203 16.59 -11.77 -16.61
C ILE A 203 15.47 -12.26 -17.53
N LEU A 204 14.68 -13.20 -17.05
CA LEU A 204 13.50 -13.66 -17.79
C LEU A 204 12.43 -12.56 -17.87
N PRO A 205 11.72 -12.42 -19.00
CA PRO A 205 10.61 -11.49 -19.13
C PRO A 205 9.54 -11.70 -18.05
N GLY A 206 8.93 -10.62 -17.57
CA GLY A 206 7.86 -10.69 -16.56
C GLY A 206 8.31 -11.10 -15.17
N SER A 207 9.60 -11.05 -14.88
CA SER A 207 10.17 -11.43 -13.59
C SER A 207 10.05 -10.32 -12.54
N VAL A 208 10.14 -10.73 -11.28
CA VAL A 208 10.35 -9.85 -10.14
C VAL A 208 11.83 -9.81 -9.78
N CYS A 209 12.41 -8.61 -9.68
CA CYS A 209 13.81 -8.40 -9.31
C CYS A 209 13.88 -7.63 -8.00
N VAL A 210 14.46 -8.22 -6.98
CA VAL A 210 14.68 -7.60 -5.66
C VAL A 210 16.16 -7.22 -5.58
N PHE A 211 16.45 -5.94 -5.33
CA PHE A 211 17.77 -5.42 -4.99
C PHE A 211 17.77 -5.06 -3.51
N ASP A 212 18.24 -5.96 -2.69
CA ASP A 212 18.24 -5.83 -1.23
C ASP A 212 19.60 -5.37 -0.75
N ASP A 213 19.60 -4.28 0.02
CA ASP A 213 20.78 -3.65 0.60
C ASP A 213 21.96 -3.44 -0.40
N PRO A 214 21.71 -2.79 -1.54
CA PRO A 214 22.79 -2.56 -2.51
C PRO A 214 23.96 -1.78 -1.92
N ASP A 215 23.73 -0.98 -0.88
CA ASP A 215 24.78 -0.22 -0.18
C ASP A 215 25.77 -1.10 0.60
N ALA A 216 25.40 -2.33 0.93
CA ALA A 216 26.24 -3.34 1.57
C ALA A 216 26.99 -4.22 0.56
N THR A 217 26.74 -4.03 -0.75
CA THR A 217 27.46 -4.75 -1.82
C THR A 217 28.86 -4.16 -2.02
N VAL A 218 29.86 -5.02 -2.22
CA VAL A 218 31.24 -4.57 -2.49
C VAL A 218 31.30 -3.70 -3.75
N PRO A 219 32.18 -2.65 -3.79
CA PRO A 219 32.18 -1.65 -4.85
C PRO A 219 32.31 -2.24 -6.27
N GLU A 220 33.15 -3.27 -6.45
CA GLU A 220 33.40 -3.91 -7.73
C GLU A 220 32.14 -4.59 -8.30
N SER A 221 31.32 -5.19 -7.45
CA SER A 221 30.05 -5.83 -7.84
C SER A 221 28.90 -4.85 -7.90
N LEU A 222 28.95 -3.78 -7.09
CA LEU A 222 27.89 -2.76 -7.01
C LEU A 222 27.63 -2.07 -8.35
N GLN A 223 28.68 -1.78 -9.12
CA GLN A 223 28.54 -1.12 -10.43
C GLN A 223 27.68 -1.97 -11.39
N TYR A 224 27.85 -3.30 -11.36
CA TYR A 224 27.10 -4.22 -12.23
C TYR A 224 25.66 -4.39 -11.76
N THR A 225 25.43 -4.54 -10.45
CA THR A 225 24.08 -4.63 -9.89
C THR A 225 23.31 -3.32 -10.05
N SER A 226 23.92 -2.17 -9.85
CA SER A 226 23.30 -0.85 -10.04
C SER A 226 22.98 -0.58 -11.51
N SER A 227 23.84 -1.02 -12.45
CA SER A 227 23.58 -0.90 -13.88
C SER A 227 22.36 -1.70 -14.28
N LEU A 228 22.28 -2.99 -13.88
CA LEU A 228 21.12 -3.84 -14.12
C LEU A 228 19.84 -3.28 -13.46
N GLN A 229 19.95 -2.82 -12.21
CA GLN A 229 18.81 -2.20 -11.51
C GLN A 229 18.29 -0.98 -12.27
N SER A 230 19.17 -0.11 -12.74
CA SER A 230 18.80 1.06 -13.53
C SER A 230 18.15 0.66 -14.86
N GLU A 231 18.71 -0.30 -15.59
CA GLU A 231 18.12 -0.82 -16.83
C GLU A 231 16.69 -1.35 -16.60
N LEU A 232 16.50 -2.14 -15.52
CA LEU A 232 15.18 -2.68 -15.15
C LEU A 232 14.20 -1.60 -14.71
N LEU A 233 14.63 -0.59 -13.96
CA LEU A 233 13.76 0.52 -13.54
C LEU A 233 13.25 1.32 -14.74
N PHE A 234 14.11 1.60 -15.73
CA PHE A 234 13.71 2.38 -16.91
C PHE A 234 12.96 1.56 -17.97
N HIS A 235 13.36 0.30 -18.17
CA HIS A 235 12.91 -0.51 -19.30
C HIS A 235 12.20 -1.81 -18.92
N GLY A 236 12.22 -2.20 -17.65
CA GLY A 236 11.70 -3.50 -17.17
C GLY A 236 10.24 -3.74 -17.53
N ARG A 237 9.39 -2.69 -17.48
CA ARG A 237 7.98 -2.81 -17.89
C ARG A 237 7.79 -3.28 -19.34
N HIS A 238 8.76 -3.02 -20.21
CA HIS A 238 8.75 -3.43 -21.62
C HIS A 238 9.39 -4.80 -21.85
N HIS A 239 10.03 -5.38 -20.84
CA HIS A 239 10.56 -6.74 -20.88
C HIS A 239 9.47 -7.74 -20.49
N VAL A 240 8.52 -7.91 -21.43
CA VAL A 240 7.23 -8.55 -21.20
C VAL A 240 7.29 -10.04 -21.47
N ASP A 241 6.80 -10.84 -20.54
CA ASP A 241 6.48 -12.24 -20.79
C ASP A 241 5.25 -12.33 -21.70
N LYS A 242 5.41 -12.98 -22.85
CA LYS A 242 4.38 -13.08 -23.88
C LYS A 242 3.11 -13.79 -23.41
N LYS A 243 3.24 -14.74 -22.49
CA LYS A 243 2.13 -15.55 -21.99
C LYS A 243 1.30 -14.80 -20.95
N SER A 244 1.95 -14.25 -19.93
CA SER A 244 1.29 -13.56 -18.81
C SER A 244 1.02 -12.08 -19.09
N LYS A 245 1.59 -11.50 -20.16
CA LYS A 245 1.53 -10.08 -20.46
C LYS A 245 2.14 -9.18 -19.38
N ARG A 246 3.00 -9.72 -18.53
CA ARG A 246 3.66 -9.00 -17.43
C ARG A 246 4.99 -8.42 -17.86
N GLY A 247 5.28 -7.19 -17.47
CA GLY A 247 6.63 -6.62 -17.49
C GLY A 247 7.41 -6.98 -16.22
N CYS A 248 8.71 -6.74 -16.21
CA CYS A 248 9.51 -6.91 -15.00
C CYS A 248 9.17 -5.84 -13.94
N VAL A 249 9.16 -6.27 -12.68
CA VAL A 249 8.93 -5.41 -11.52
C VAL A 249 10.19 -5.39 -10.66
N VAL A 250 10.56 -4.20 -10.17
CA VAL A 250 11.74 -4.01 -9.33
C VAL A 250 11.34 -3.64 -7.92
N PHE A 251 11.89 -4.33 -6.93
CA PHE A 251 11.88 -3.96 -5.52
C PHE A 251 13.27 -3.45 -5.15
N SER A 252 13.35 -2.18 -4.81
CA SER A 252 14.59 -1.52 -4.39
C SER A 252 14.55 -1.27 -2.89
N VAL A 253 15.46 -1.88 -2.15
CA VAL A 253 15.43 -1.94 -0.68
C VAL A 253 16.63 -1.23 -0.09
N PHE A 254 16.38 -0.24 0.76
CA PHE A 254 17.44 0.62 1.33
C PHE A 254 17.29 0.76 2.84
N HIS A 255 18.43 0.88 3.54
CA HIS A 255 18.45 1.30 4.93
C HIS A 255 18.23 2.79 5.09
N ASP A 256 18.86 3.57 4.24
CA ASP A 256 18.76 5.03 4.19
C ASP A 256 18.75 5.50 2.73
N SER A 257 17.78 6.31 2.38
CA SER A 257 17.65 6.89 1.03
C SER A 257 18.57 8.09 0.79
N PHE A 258 19.42 8.43 1.75
CA PHE A 258 20.21 9.66 1.76
C PHE A 258 21.71 9.46 1.65
N THR A 259 22.20 8.23 1.50
CA THR A 259 23.62 7.93 1.33
C THR A 259 24.17 8.71 0.14
N ARG A 260 25.12 9.60 0.43
CA ARG A 260 25.76 10.46 -0.57
C ARG A 260 26.53 9.60 -1.58
N GLY A 261 26.27 9.82 -2.87
CA GLY A 261 27.16 9.34 -3.95
C GLY A 261 26.73 8.06 -4.66
N LYS A 262 25.63 7.40 -4.29
CA LYS A 262 25.21 6.19 -4.99
C LYS A 262 23.95 6.46 -5.84
N SER A 263 24.09 6.40 -7.14
CA SER A 263 23.07 6.78 -8.14
C SER A 263 21.78 5.94 -8.07
N GLY A 264 21.86 4.67 -7.66
CA GLY A 264 20.75 3.74 -7.67
C GLY A 264 19.56 4.13 -6.78
N THR A 265 19.83 4.70 -5.59
CA THR A 265 18.77 5.07 -4.62
C THR A 265 17.88 6.21 -5.13
N LYS A 266 18.46 7.20 -5.81
CA LYS A 266 17.70 8.32 -6.37
C LYS A 266 16.81 7.85 -7.51
N SER A 267 17.39 7.11 -8.46
CA SER A 267 16.65 6.57 -9.60
C SER A 267 15.53 5.62 -9.14
N ALA A 268 15.82 4.74 -8.18
CA ALA A 268 14.81 3.84 -7.62
C ALA A 268 13.64 4.58 -6.99
N ALA A 269 13.89 5.68 -6.26
CA ALA A 269 12.82 6.47 -5.65
C ALA A 269 11.99 7.23 -6.71
N VAL A 270 12.63 7.71 -7.79
CA VAL A 270 11.94 8.44 -8.86
C VAL A 270 11.12 7.51 -9.75
N GLU A 271 11.69 6.36 -10.10
CA GLU A 271 11.06 5.39 -11.00
C GLU A 271 10.04 4.47 -10.31
N SER A 272 10.02 4.43 -8.96
CA SER A 272 9.01 3.68 -8.23
C SER A 272 7.72 4.47 -8.08
N THR A 273 6.58 3.79 -8.22
CA THR A 273 5.25 4.35 -7.96
C THR A 273 4.68 3.92 -6.62
N ASN A 274 5.34 2.96 -5.97
CA ASN A 274 4.94 2.42 -4.68
C ASN A 274 6.10 2.55 -3.69
N HIS A 275 5.87 3.15 -2.53
CA HIS A 275 6.90 3.48 -1.56
C HIS A 275 6.53 2.96 -0.19
N VAL A 276 7.31 2.02 0.33
CA VAL A 276 7.08 1.42 1.65
C VAL A 276 8.00 2.07 2.67
N ILE A 277 7.39 2.61 3.71
CA ILE A 277 8.06 3.23 4.85
C ILE A 277 7.60 2.59 6.15
N PHE A 278 8.36 2.80 7.23
CA PHE A 278 8.09 2.26 8.57
C PHE A 278 8.03 3.39 9.60
N PRO A 279 6.94 4.18 9.62
CA PRO A 279 6.88 5.46 10.36
C PRO A 279 7.12 5.32 11.86
N TRP A 280 6.67 4.23 12.47
CA TRP A 280 6.76 4.01 13.91
C TRP A 280 8.09 3.41 14.37
N ILE A 281 8.86 2.78 13.45
CA ILE A 281 10.17 2.23 13.75
C ILE A 281 11.25 3.30 13.60
N ASN A 282 11.16 4.12 12.54
CA ASN A 282 12.08 5.23 12.33
C ASN A 282 11.37 6.43 11.68
N LYS A 283 10.76 7.23 12.53
CA LYS A 283 9.98 8.42 12.12
C LYS A 283 10.82 9.43 11.36
N SER A 284 12.08 9.64 11.76
CA SER A 284 12.97 10.62 11.13
C SER A 284 13.31 10.23 9.69
N VAL A 285 13.73 8.97 9.45
CA VAL A 285 14.03 8.46 8.11
C VAL A 285 12.79 8.49 7.22
N SER A 286 11.65 8.00 7.73
CA SER A 286 10.39 8.00 6.99
C SER A 286 9.93 9.41 6.62
N SER A 287 10.02 10.38 7.57
CA SER A 287 9.64 11.78 7.31
C SER A 287 10.56 12.44 6.28
N LYS A 288 11.88 12.25 6.39
CA LYS A 288 12.84 12.76 5.40
C LYS A 288 12.60 12.16 4.02
N TYR A 289 12.30 10.86 3.95
CA TYR A 289 11.98 10.19 2.71
C TYR A 289 10.75 10.80 2.05
N CYS A 290 9.63 10.90 2.76
CA CYS A 290 8.41 11.51 2.26
C CYS A 290 8.64 12.94 1.77
N LYS A 291 9.37 13.77 2.53
CA LYS A 291 9.66 15.15 2.16
C LYS A 291 10.56 15.25 0.93
N ASN A 292 11.69 14.53 0.91
CA ASN A 292 12.76 14.78 -0.06
C ASN A 292 12.68 13.92 -1.32
N ARG A 293 11.97 12.78 -1.26
CA ARG A 293 11.81 11.86 -2.40
C ARG A 293 10.41 11.86 -2.96
N LEU A 294 9.39 11.98 -2.11
CA LEU A 294 7.99 12.02 -2.54
C LEU A 294 7.45 13.45 -2.64
N HIS A 295 8.26 14.46 -2.28
CA HIS A 295 7.89 15.88 -2.31
C HIS A 295 6.62 16.21 -1.51
N MET A 296 6.29 15.38 -0.52
CA MET A 296 5.13 15.58 0.34
C MET A 296 5.34 16.78 1.25
N ASN A 297 4.30 17.60 1.41
CA ASN A 297 4.31 18.69 2.34
C ASN A 297 4.11 18.18 3.80
N LYS A 298 4.34 19.07 4.78
CA LYS A 298 4.26 18.71 6.20
C LYS A 298 2.89 18.17 6.59
N LYS A 299 1.80 18.75 6.05
CA LYS A 299 0.40 18.35 6.38
C LYS A 299 0.10 16.94 5.84
N GLU A 300 0.57 16.62 4.64
CA GLU A 300 0.42 15.29 4.04
C GLU A 300 1.19 14.23 4.83
N ILE A 301 2.43 14.52 5.22
CA ILE A 301 3.25 13.63 6.05
C ILE A 301 2.57 13.38 7.41
N GLU A 302 2.08 14.44 8.07
CA GLU A 302 1.36 14.34 9.33
C GLU A 302 0.07 13.51 9.18
N LYS A 303 -0.65 13.68 8.05
CA LYS A 303 -1.86 12.91 7.74
C LYS A 303 -1.55 11.43 7.60
N VAL A 304 -0.52 11.05 6.83
CA VAL A 304 -0.06 9.66 6.68
C VAL A 304 0.35 9.08 8.03
N PHE A 305 1.15 9.80 8.82
CA PHE A 305 1.64 9.31 10.12
C PHE A 305 0.52 9.18 11.15
N LYS A 306 -0.47 10.08 11.13
CA LYS A 306 -1.67 9.98 11.97
C LYS A 306 -2.56 8.80 11.55
N PHE A 307 -2.63 8.52 10.26
CA PHE A 307 -3.37 7.40 9.72
C PHE A 307 -2.73 6.06 10.06
N THR A 308 -1.40 5.94 9.96
CA THR A 308 -0.65 4.73 10.30
C THR A 308 -0.63 4.53 11.82
N LYS A 309 -1.18 3.42 12.29
CA LYS A 309 -1.14 3.03 13.71
C LYS A 309 0.20 2.38 14.07
N PRO A 310 0.64 2.42 15.34
CA PRO A 310 1.85 1.69 15.77
C PRO A 310 1.80 0.19 15.43
N THR A 311 0.60 -0.41 15.48
CA THR A 311 0.36 -1.82 15.16
C THR A 311 0.49 -2.16 13.68
N ASP A 312 0.42 -1.17 12.80
CA ASP A 312 0.52 -1.38 11.34
C ASP A 312 1.95 -1.73 10.92
N ARG A 313 2.96 -1.25 11.66
CA ARG A 313 4.40 -1.37 11.42
C ARG A 313 4.85 -0.68 10.13
N TRP A 314 4.20 -0.91 9.00
CA TRP A 314 4.52 -0.38 7.67
C TRP A 314 3.38 0.46 7.09
N CYS A 315 3.74 1.31 6.15
CA CYS A 315 2.81 2.07 5.34
C CYS A 315 3.35 2.11 3.90
N MET A 316 2.54 1.69 2.94
CA MET A 316 2.82 1.86 1.53
C MET A 316 2.13 3.13 1.02
N ILE A 317 2.89 4.02 0.41
CA ILE A 317 2.40 5.22 -0.29
C ILE A 317 2.47 4.94 -1.78
N LYS A 318 1.33 4.99 -2.46
CA LYS A 318 1.23 4.92 -3.91
C LYS A 318 1.16 6.34 -4.45
N THR A 319 2.08 6.70 -5.34
CA THR A 319 2.18 8.04 -5.94
C THR A 319 1.52 8.15 -7.31
N SER A 320 1.12 7.02 -7.90
CA SER A 320 0.28 6.99 -9.10
C SER A 320 -1.21 7.14 -8.75
N VAL A 321 -2.05 7.33 -9.75
CA VAL A 321 -3.51 7.38 -9.57
C VAL A 321 -4.03 5.98 -9.23
N PRO A 322 -4.79 5.82 -8.14
CA PRO A 322 -5.08 6.83 -7.12
C PRO A 322 -3.88 7.06 -6.19
N ASN A 323 -3.61 8.33 -5.87
CA ASN A 323 -2.62 8.64 -4.84
C ASN A 323 -3.19 8.24 -3.46
N CYS A 324 -2.60 7.24 -2.84
CA CYS A 324 -3.13 6.69 -1.60
C CYS A 324 -2.04 6.12 -0.68
N CYS A 325 -2.43 5.93 0.57
CA CYS A 325 -1.64 5.26 1.59
C CYS A 325 -2.37 3.98 2.01
N VAL A 326 -1.68 2.86 1.99
CA VAL A 326 -2.15 1.55 2.45
C VAL A 326 -1.37 1.14 3.68
N THR A 327 -2.07 0.77 4.74
CA THR A 327 -1.50 0.20 5.96
C THR A 327 -2.13 -1.16 6.24
N LYS A 328 -1.63 -1.88 7.24
CA LYS A 328 -2.24 -3.13 7.68
C LYS A 328 -3.71 -2.96 8.09
N SER A 329 -4.10 -1.79 8.57
CA SER A 329 -5.42 -1.51 9.13
C SER A 329 -6.32 -0.64 8.23
N GLY A 330 -5.89 -0.22 7.04
CA GLY A 330 -6.76 0.62 6.21
C GLY A 330 -6.11 1.21 4.97
N VAL A 331 -6.92 1.97 4.24
CA VAL A 331 -6.54 2.74 3.05
C VAL A 331 -6.98 4.19 3.22
N LEU A 332 -6.11 5.12 2.84
CA LEU A 332 -6.36 6.57 2.88
C LEU A 332 -6.02 7.17 1.52
N LEU A 333 -6.95 7.90 0.89
CA LEU A 333 -6.67 8.73 -0.28
C LEU A 333 -5.97 10.03 0.16
N LEU A 334 -4.86 10.33 -0.48
CA LEU A 334 -4.01 11.49 -0.18
C LEU A 334 -4.43 12.76 -0.94
#